data_a4e219f64b8e513933a9c80265761ec4
#
_entry.id   a4e219f64b8e513933a9c80265761ec4
#
_cell.length_a   1.000
_cell.length_b   1.000
_cell.length_c   1.000
_cell.angle_alpha   90.00
_cell.angle_beta   90.00
_cell.angle_gamma   90.00
#
_symmetry.space_group_name_H-M   'P 1'
#
loop_
_entity.id
_entity.type
_entity.pdbx_description
1 polymer ?
#
loop_
_entity_poly.entity_id
_entity_poly.type
_entity_poly.pdbx_seq_one_letter_code
_entity_poly.pdbx_strand_id
1 'polypeptide(L)'
;MHVKKSMGGQFVKAGQDFKDGDILQILDEGRLDDSGDFGPKMVFQVRLPNEESKNLNFNKTSMNYLIDAYGEETLEWKGKDIKVWIVKQMVSNKMTNVVYITAPGQQIEGME
;
A
#
# COMPACT_ATOMS: atom_id res chain seq x y z
N MET A 1 -20.81 23.66 -4.41
CA MET A 1 -20.27 22.90 -4.59
C MET A 1 -19.64 22.29 -3.75
N HIS A 2 -19.33 21.49 -3.65
CA HIS A 2 -18.62 20.98 -2.84
C HIS A 2 -17.59 20.37 -3.32
N VAL A 3 -16.84 20.30 -2.87
CA VAL A 3 -15.81 19.83 -3.26
C VAL A 3 -15.69 18.66 -2.94
N LYS A 4 -15.21 18.02 -3.16
CA LYS A 4 -15.08 16.92 -2.92
C LYS A 4 -14.08 16.61 -2.41
N LYS A 5 -13.84 16.14 -1.68
CA LYS A 5 -12.88 15.75 -1.14
C LYS A 5 -12.35 14.78 -1.71
N SER A 6 -12.60 14.61 -2.54
CA SER A 6 -12.22 13.56 -3.08
C SER A 6 -10.92 13.33 -3.26
N MET A 7 -10.19 14.18 -3.39
CA MET A 7 -8.99 13.89 -3.53
C MET A 7 -8.48 13.32 -2.49
N GLY A 8 -8.69 13.53 -1.52
CA GLY A 8 -8.05 12.88 -0.53
C GLY A 8 -8.47 11.52 -0.41
N GLY A 9 -9.66 11.27 -0.48
CA GLY A 9 -10.11 9.98 -0.16
C GLY A 9 -9.66 9.58 1.22
N GLN A 10 -10.08 8.45 1.66
CA GLN A 10 -9.69 7.94 2.95
C GLN A 10 -8.53 6.99 2.82
N PHE A 11 -7.74 6.87 3.86
CA PHE A 11 -6.65 5.90 3.88
C PHE A 11 -7.15 4.61 4.51
N VAL A 12 -6.56 3.50 4.09
CA VAL A 12 -6.90 2.18 4.60
C VAL A 12 -6.54 2.07 6.07
N LYS A 13 -7.24 1.20 6.77
CA LYS A 13 -6.93 0.84 8.14
C LYS A 13 -6.62 -0.64 8.16
N ALA A 14 -5.36 -0.97 8.43
CA ALA A 14 -4.91 -2.35 8.42
C ALA A 14 -5.67 -3.15 9.46
N GLY A 15 -6.06 -4.36 9.10
CA GLY A 15 -6.81 -5.22 10.01
C GLY A 15 -8.30 -4.96 9.96
N GLN A 16 -8.70 -3.81 9.42
CA GLN A 16 -10.10 -3.46 9.33
C GLN A 16 -10.53 -3.49 7.87
N ASP A 17 -9.81 -2.82 7.01
CA ASP A 17 -10.13 -2.78 5.58
C ASP A 17 -9.55 -3.97 4.84
N PHE A 18 -8.48 -4.56 5.35
CA PHE A 18 -7.93 -5.78 4.80
C PHE A 18 -7.19 -6.54 5.89
N LYS A 19 -6.90 -7.79 5.63
CA LYS A 19 -6.20 -8.66 6.56
C LYS A 19 -4.91 -9.14 5.94
N ASP A 20 -4.04 -9.65 6.77
CA ASP A 20 -2.76 -10.20 6.34
C ASP A 20 -3.01 -11.23 5.24
N GLY A 21 -2.36 -11.07 4.13
CA GLY A 21 -2.47 -12.01 3.01
C GLY A 21 -3.52 -11.67 1.98
N ASP A 22 -4.31 -10.64 2.20
CA ASP A 22 -5.35 -10.28 1.23
C ASP A 22 -4.75 -9.75 -0.06
N ILE A 23 -5.48 -9.91 -1.14
CA ILE A 23 -5.08 -9.41 -2.45
C ILE A 23 -5.90 -8.17 -2.76
N LEU A 24 -5.21 -7.11 -3.11
CA LEU A 24 -5.85 -5.85 -3.50
C LEU A 24 -5.45 -5.55 -4.94
N GLN A 25 -6.07 -4.54 -5.54
CA GLN A 25 -5.74 -4.15 -6.91
C GLN A 25 -5.35 -2.69 -6.93
N ILE A 26 -4.29 -2.36 -7.64
CA ILE A 26 -3.87 -0.97 -7.80
C ILE A 26 -4.76 -0.31 -8.83
N LEU A 27 -5.29 0.86 -8.50
CA LEU A 27 -6.25 1.55 -9.36
C LEU A 27 -5.68 2.76 -10.08
N ASP A 28 -4.52 3.28 -9.65
CA ASP A 28 -3.95 4.46 -10.30
C ASP A 28 -2.42 4.34 -10.38
N GLU A 29 -1.78 5.35 -10.91
CA GLU A 29 -0.33 5.30 -11.08
C GLU A 29 0.41 5.77 -9.83
N GLY A 30 -0.31 6.11 -8.80
CA GLY A 30 0.30 6.55 -7.56
C GLY A 30 0.72 8.00 -7.60
N ARG A 31 1.04 8.53 -6.44
CA ARG A 31 1.53 9.89 -6.32
C ARG A 31 2.45 9.97 -5.13
N LEU A 32 3.35 10.94 -5.19
CA LEU A 32 4.27 11.16 -4.08
C LEU A 32 3.60 12.09 -3.08
N ASP A 33 3.60 11.68 -1.83
CA ASP A 33 3.05 12.50 -0.75
C ASP A 33 4.19 12.81 0.20
N ASP A 34 4.62 14.06 0.25
CA ASP A 34 5.72 14.45 1.11
C ASP A 34 5.25 15.34 2.24
N SER A 35 3.98 15.32 2.56
CA SER A 35 3.44 16.16 3.60
C SER A 35 3.59 15.59 5.00
N GLY A 36 4.02 14.37 5.14
CA GLY A 36 4.11 13.74 6.45
C GLY A 36 5.43 13.99 7.15
N ASP A 37 5.47 13.65 8.43
CA ASP A 37 6.66 13.86 9.24
C ASP A 37 7.76 12.86 8.95
N PHE A 38 7.44 11.75 8.33
CA PHE A 38 8.41 10.69 8.13
C PHE A 38 8.99 10.67 6.73
N GLY A 39 8.87 11.76 6.02
CA GLY A 39 9.43 11.87 4.69
C GLY A 39 8.47 11.44 3.60
N PRO A 40 8.90 11.50 2.36
CA PRO A 40 8.02 11.22 1.23
C PRO A 40 7.58 9.78 1.19
N LYS A 41 6.35 9.55 0.81
CA LYS A 41 5.81 8.20 0.63
C LYS A 41 5.04 8.16 -0.65
N MET A 42 4.99 6.99 -1.27
CA MET A 42 4.15 6.80 -2.44
C MET A 42 2.77 6.36 -1.98
N VAL A 43 1.75 6.95 -2.55
CA VAL A 43 0.36 6.64 -2.22
C VAL A 43 -0.34 6.18 -3.47
N PHE A 44 -0.97 5.02 -3.40
CA PHE A 44 -1.74 4.50 -4.51
C PHE A 44 -3.16 4.27 -4.06
N GLN A 45 -4.11 4.45 -4.97
CA GLN A 45 -5.47 4.09 -4.69
C GLN A 45 -5.63 2.61 -5.00
N VAL A 46 -6.22 1.87 -4.10
CA VAL A 46 -6.36 0.42 -4.24
C VAL A 46 -7.82 0.01 -4.04
N ARG A 47 -8.21 -1.09 -4.68
CA ARG A 47 -9.52 -1.67 -4.48
C ARG A 47 -9.40 -2.72 -3.38
N LEU A 48 -10.25 -2.60 -2.38
CA LEU A 48 -10.24 -3.48 -1.22
C LEU A 48 -11.09 -4.73 -1.48
N PRO A 49 -10.98 -5.74 -0.62
CA PRO A 49 -11.80 -6.96 -0.79
C PRO A 49 -13.30 -6.68 -0.77
N ASN A 50 -13.73 -5.61 -0.10
CA ASN A 50 -15.15 -5.27 -0.06
C ASN A 50 -15.58 -4.38 -1.22
N GLU A 51 -14.73 -4.24 -2.23
CA GLU A 51 -15.01 -3.48 -3.45
C GLU A 51 -14.89 -1.96 -3.27
N GLU A 52 -14.59 -1.47 -2.09
CA GLU A 52 -14.35 -0.05 -1.90
C GLU A 52 -12.95 0.32 -2.34
N SER A 53 -12.70 1.58 -2.61
CA SER A 53 -11.37 2.04 -2.95
C SER A 53 -10.90 3.03 -1.89
N LYS A 54 -9.65 2.90 -1.51
CA LYS A 54 -9.04 3.80 -0.52
C LYS A 54 -7.57 3.97 -0.86
N ASN A 55 -6.94 4.94 -0.23
CA ASN A 55 -5.53 5.24 -0.43
C ASN A 55 -4.68 4.36 0.47
N LEU A 56 -3.57 3.88 -0.05
CA LEU A 56 -2.66 3.02 0.70
C LEU A 56 -1.25 3.56 0.53
N ASN A 57 -0.55 3.77 1.65
CA ASN A 57 0.83 4.19 1.62
C ASN A 57 1.73 2.99 1.35
N PHE A 58 2.66 3.13 0.42
CA PHE A 58 3.61 2.09 0.10
C PHE A 58 4.96 2.53 0.66
N ASN A 59 5.51 1.78 1.59
CA ASN A 59 6.82 2.11 2.12
C ASN A 59 7.91 1.72 1.13
N LYS A 60 9.14 2.11 1.42
CA LYS A 60 10.23 1.90 0.49
C LYS A 60 10.46 0.43 0.20
N THR A 61 10.37 -0.42 1.20
CA THR A 61 10.56 -1.85 1.02
C THR A 61 9.49 -2.41 0.07
N SER A 62 8.24 -1.97 0.25
CA SER A 62 7.15 -2.41 -0.64
C SER A 62 7.39 -1.94 -2.06
N MET A 63 7.84 -0.70 -2.23
CA MET A 63 8.12 -0.19 -3.57
C MET A 63 9.19 -1.03 -4.25
N ASN A 64 10.22 -1.42 -3.52
CA ASN A 64 11.28 -2.25 -4.09
C ASN A 64 10.77 -3.61 -4.55
N TYR A 65 9.88 -4.23 -3.78
CA TYR A 65 9.30 -5.50 -4.18
C TYR A 65 8.50 -5.34 -5.48
N LEU A 66 7.74 -4.27 -5.58
CA LEU A 66 6.90 -4.09 -6.76
C LEU A 66 7.71 -3.67 -7.98
N ILE A 67 8.80 -2.93 -7.79
CA ILE A 67 9.69 -2.62 -8.88
C ILE A 67 10.29 -3.92 -9.43
N ASP A 68 10.67 -4.83 -8.55
CA ASP A 68 11.22 -6.11 -9.00
C ASP A 68 10.17 -6.93 -9.76
N ALA A 69 8.92 -6.83 -9.38
CA ALA A 69 7.87 -7.64 -10.01
C ALA A 69 7.29 -7.00 -11.25
N TYR A 70 7.07 -5.69 -11.22
CA TYR A 70 6.31 -5.02 -12.27
C TYR A 70 7.10 -3.93 -13.00
N GLY A 71 8.34 -3.66 -12.60
CA GLY A 71 9.16 -2.66 -13.27
C GLY A 71 9.05 -1.30 -12.62
N GLU A 72 9.82 -0.35 -13.13
CA GLU A 72 9.96 0.95 -12.50
C GLU A 72 8.90 1.96 -12.91
N GLU A 73 8.09 1.65 -13.90
CA GLU A 73 7.10 2.59 -14.39
C GLU A 73 5.76 2.35 -13.70
N THR A 74 5.39 3.19 -12.74
CA THR A 74 4.19 2.96 -11.93
C THR A 74 2.90 3.07 -12.75
N LEU A 75 2.93 3.73 -13.90
CA LEU A 75 1.76 3.78 -14.73
C LEU A 75 1.36 2.37 -15.17
N GLU A 76 2.33 1.48 -15.31
CA GLU A 76 2.06 0.11 -15.70
C GLU A 76 1.58 -0.75 -14.54
N TRP A 77 1.60 -0.23 -13.33
CA TRP A 77 1.11 -0.98 -12.18
C TRP A 77 -0.41 -0.90 -12.07
N LYS A 78 -1.03 0.04 -12.76
CA LYS A 78 -2.47 0.22 -12.70
C LYS A 78 -3.15 -1.06 -13.18
N GLY A 79 -4.07 -1.57 -12.39
CA GLY A 79 -4.77 -2.81 -12.71
C GLY A 79 -4.07 -4.06 -12.21
N LYS A 80 -2.86 -3.95 -11.67
CA LYS A 80 -2.14 -5.11 -11.18
C LYS A 80 -2.57 -5.46 -9.78
N ASP A 81 -2.46 -6.73 -9.44
CA ASP A 81 -2.78 -7.21 -8.11
C ASP A 81 -1.59 -7.08 -7.19
N ILE A 82 -1.86 -6.84 -5.93
CA ILE A 82 -0.84 -6.80 -4.89
C ILE A 82 -1.31 -7.63 -3.71
N LYS A 83 -0.34 -8.11 -2.93
CA LYS A 83 -0.62 -8.85 -1.72
C LYS A 83 -0.15 -8.02 -0.55
N VAL A 84 -0.98 -7.87 0.47
CA VAL A 84 -0.63 -7.09 1.65
C VAL A 84 -0.23 -8.01 2.78
N TRP A 85 0.75 -7.58 3.56
CA TRP A 85 1.27 -8.35 4.70
C TRP A 85 1.21 -7.42 5.89
N ILE A 86 0.63 -7.88 6.98
CA ILE A 86 0.57 -7.11 8.21
C ILE A 86 1.55 -7.75 9.19
N VAL A 87 2.59 -7.01 9.54
CA VAL A 87 3.67 -7.53 10.34
C VAL A 87 3.80 -6.68 11.60
N LYS A 88 3.93 -7.31 12.75
CA LYS A 88 4.16 -6.59 13.98
C LYS A 88 5.63 -6.31 14.13
N GLN A 89 5.99 -5.07 14.35
CA GLN A 89 7.38 -4.67 14.50
C GLN A 89 7.49 -3.68 15.64
N MET A 90 8.68 -3.65 16.26
CA MET A 90 8.97 -2.69 17.31
C MET A 90 9.39 -1.39 16.65
N VAL A 91 8.64 -0.34 16.86
CA VAL A 91 8.95 0.97 16.31
C VAL A 91 8.94 1.94 17.48
N SER A 92 10.05 2.59 17.76
CA SER A 92 10.17 3.55 18.86
C SER A 92 9.67 2.96 20.18
N ASN A 93 10.10 1.74 20.47
CA ASN A 93 9.76 1.02 21.70
C ASN A 93 8.29 0.64 21.82
N LYS A 94 7.57 0.64 20.71
CA LYS A 94 6.18 0.20 20.71
C LYS A 94 5.97 -0.83 19.65
N MET A 95 5.19 -1.85 19.96
CA MET A 95 4.80 -2.82 18.94
C MET A 95 3.78 -2.16 18.04
N THR A 96 4.04 -2.18 16.75
CA THR A 96 3.21 -1.49 15.77
C THR A 96 2.98 -2.42 14.59
N ASN A 97 1.80 -2.36 14.00
CA ASN A 97 1.53 -3.10 12.78
C ASN A 97 2.09 -2.31 11.60
N VAL A 98 2.92 -2.97 10.81
CA VAL A 98 3.49 -2.36 9.61
C VAL A 98 2.97 -3.13 8.41
N VAL A 99 2.56 -2.43 7.38
CA VAL A 99 2.02 -3.05 6.18
C VAL A 99 3.10 -3.10 5.12
N TYR A 100 3.38 -4.29 4.62
CA TYR A 100 4.27 -4.47 3.49
C TYR A 100 3.44 -4.95 2.31
N ILE A 101 3.87 -4.64 1.10
CA ILE A 101 3.13 -4.93 -0.11
C ILE A 101 4.05 -5.58 -1.11
N THR A 102 3.61 -6.67 -1.68
CA THR A 102 4.37 -7.39 -2.71
C THR A 102 3.44 -7.73 -3.85
N ALA A 103 3.97 -8.25 -4.94
CA ALA A 103 3.14 -8.88 -5.95
C ALA A 103 2.71 -10.24 -5.41
N PRO A 104 1.56 -10.76 -5.86
CA PRO A 104 1.19 -12.11 -5.45
C PRO A 104 2.28 -13.09 -5.89
N GLY A 105 2.65 -13.96 -5.01
CA GLY A 105 3.71 -14.93 -5.30
C GLY A 105 5.08 -14.52 -4.84
N GLN A 106 5.32 -13.26 -4.52
CA GLN A 106 6.58 -12.86 -3.93
C GLN A 106 6.58 -13.19 -2.45
N GLN A 107 7.75 -13.38 -1.88
CA GLN A 107 7.90 -13.64 -0.46
C GLN A 107 8.69 -12.51 0.16
N ILE A 108 8.31 -12.12 1.35
CA ILE A 108 9.08 -11.13 2.09
C ILE A 108 10.21 -11.87 2.78
N GLU A 109 11.43 -11.39 2.60
CA GLU A 109 12.57 -12.02 3.17
C GLU A 109 12.46 -12.08 4.66
N GLY A 110 12.71 -13.23 5.25
CA GLY A 110 12.61 -13.42 6.68
C GLY A 110 11.21 -13.69 7.19
N MET A 111 10.24 -13.80 6.30
CA MET A 111 8.87 -14.02 6.70
C MET A 111 8.32 -15.28 6.10
N GLU A 112 8.92 -16.35 6.24
CA GLU A 112 8.39 -17.59 5.73
C GLU A 112 7.45 -18.26 6.64
#